data_8969549b8afc45311fdfcba0d72b4ac5
#
_entry.id   8969549b8afc45311fdfcba0d72b4ac5
#
_cell.length_a   1.000
_cell.length_b   1.000
_cell.length_c   1.000
_cell.angle_alpha   90.00
_cell.angle_beta   90.00
_cell.angle_gamma   90.00
#
_symmetry.space_group_name_H-M   'P 1'
#
loop_
_entity.id
_entity.type
_entity.pdbx_description
1 polymer ?
#
loop_
_entity_poly.entity_id
_entity_poly.type
_entity_poly.pdbx_seq_one_letter_code
_entity_poly.pdbx_strand_id
1 'polypeptide(L)' 'MSYNMVVDKVPYLVKVTPFDFNGETRFYVSINGGENHVFTWDSEVHEIRAIDDEASVLPVGLEEEISRELQALVG' A
#
# COMPACT_ATOMS: atom_id res chain seq x y z
N MET A 1 -2.17 -11.05 -3.37
CA MET A 1 -0.98 -11.36 -2.56
C MET A 1 -1.20 -10.93 -1.12
N SER A 2 -0.62 -11.66 -0.20
CA SER A 2 -0.78 -11.37 1.23
C SER A 2 0.59 -11.27 1.88
N TYR A 3 0.74 -10.31 2.77
CA TYR A 3 1.98 -10.09 3.52
C TYR A 3 1.66 -9.98 5.00
N ASN A 4 2.52 -10.56 5.82
CA ASN A 4 2.50 -10.33 7.25
C ASN A 4 3.58 -9.32 7.56
N MET A 5 3.19 -8.16 8.09
CA MET A 5 4.11 -7.09 8.44
C MET A 5 4.05 -6.80 9.92
N VAL A 6 5.20 -6.48 10.51
CA VAL A 6 5.25 -6.03 11.90
C VAL A 6 5.81 -4.61 11.91
N VAL A 7 5.00 -3.68 12.39
CA VAL A 7 5.38 -2.27 12.47
C VAL A 7 5.17 -1.82 13.91
N ASP A 8 6.23 -1.29 14.54
CA ASP A 8 6.20 -0.88 15.95
C ASP A 8 5.68 -1.98 16.86
N LYS A 9 6.11 -3.24 16.60
CA LYS A 9 5.73 -4.43 17.36
C LYS A 9 4.27 -4.83 17.20
N VAL A 10 3.53 -4.21 16.27
CA VAL A 10 2.14 -4.54 15.97
C VAL A 10 2.10 -5.34 14.66
N PRO A 11 1.52 -6.54 14.66
CA PRO A 11 1.40 -7.33 13.42
C PRO A 11 0.20 -6.88 12.59
N TYR A 12 0.39 -6.88 11.27
CA TYR A 12 -0.65 -6.55 10.31
C TYR A 12 -0.70 -7.60 9.21
N LEU A 13 -1.90 -8.00 8.81
CA LEU A 13 -2.10 -8.80 7.61
C LEU A 13 -2.49 -7.84 6.49
N VAL A 14 -1.65 -7.75 5.46
CA VAL A 14 -1.83 -6.83 4.34
C VAL A 14 -2.11 -7.65 3.09
N LYS A 15 -3.25 -7.41 2.46
CA LYS A 15 -3.61 -8.03 1.19
C LYS A 15 -3.49 -7.01 0.08
N VAL A 16 -2.85 -7.41 -1.01
CA VAL A 16 -2.56 -6.54 -2.15
C VAL A 16 -3.13 -7.17 -3.42
N THR A 17 -3.88 -6.37 -4.17
CA THR A 17 -4.41 -6.77 -5.48
C THR A 17 -4.03 -5.70 -6.49
N PRO A 18 -3.10 -6.00 -7.42
CA PRO A 18 -2.76 -5.03 -8.47
C PRO A 18 -3.89 -4.92 -9.48
N PHE A 19 -4.07 -3.73 -10.03
CA PHE A 19 -5.02 -3.50 -11.12
C PHE A 19 -4.47 -2.46 -12.07
N ASP A 20 -4.98 -2.48 -13.30
CA ASP A 20 -4.56 -1.55 -14.34
C ASP A 20 -5.56 -0.40 -14.40
N PHE A 21 -5.06 0.83 -14.44
CA PHE A 21 -5.87 2.03 -14.54
C PHE A 21 -5.23 2.97 -15.56
N ASN A 22 -5.84 3.11 -16.73
CA ASN A 22 -5.33 3.97 -17.81
C ASN A 22 -3.85 3.74 -18.14
N GLY A 23 -3.42 2.47 -18.14
CA GLY A 23 -2.04 2.13 -18.44
C GLY A 23 -1.09 2.21 -17.26
N GLU A 24 -1.58 2.59 -16.09
CA GLU A 24 -0.78 2.59 -14.85
C GLU A 24 -1.14 1.40 -13.99
N THR A 25 -0.15 0.83 -13.31
CA THR A 25 -0.42 -0.19 -12.30
C THR A 25 -0.69 0.49 -10.98
N ARG A 26 -1.86 0.20 -10.42
CA ARG A 26 -2.26 0.64 -9.09
C ARG A 26 -2.53 -0.59 -8.23
N PHE A 27 -2.70 -0.38 -6.94
CA PHE A 27 -2.88 -1.48 -5.99
C PHE A 27 -4.04 -1.20 -5.06
N TYR A 28 -4.94 -2.19 -4.92
CA TYR A 28 -5.86 -2.21 -3.81
C TYR A 28 -5.15 -2.85 -2.63
N VAL A 29 -5.14 -2.18 -1.49
CA VAL A 29 -4.48 -2.66 -0.28
C VAL A 29 -5.49 -2.70 0.86
N SER A 30 -5.67 -3.88 1.43
CA SER A 30 -6.56 -4.10 2.57
C SER A 30 -5.72 -4.50 3.77
N ILE A 31 -6.00 -3.91 4.93
CA ILE A 31 -5.26 -4.15 6.16
C ILE A 31 -6.18 -4.82 7.16
N ASN A 32 -5.79 -6.01 7.64
CA ASN A 32 -6.55 -6.79 8.61
C ASN A 32 -8.00 -7.03 8.19
N GLY A 33 -8.23 -7.24 6.89
CA GLY A 33 -9.57 -7.49 6.37
C GLY A 33 -10.48 -6.27 6.29
N GLY A 34 -9.93 -5.08 6.47
CA GLY A 34 -10.67 -3.82 6.37
C GLY A 34 -10.93 -3.38 4.94
N GLU A 35 -11.32 -2.12 4.77
CA GLU A 35 -11.60 -1.54 3.46
C GLU A 35 -10.34 -1.45 2.60
N ASN A 36 -10.53 -1.44 1.29
CA ASN A 36 -9.43 -1.27 0.37
C ASN A 36 -8.97 0.18 0.29
N HIS A 37 -7.68 0.37 0.36
CA HIS A 37 -7.04 1.65 0.06
C HIS A 37 -6.37 1.54 -1.31
N VAL A 38 -6.23 2.65 -2.02
CA VAL A 38 -5.59 2.66 -3.34
C VAL A 38 -4.19 3.25 -3.22
N PHE A 39 -3.20 2.48 -3.67
CA PHE A 39 -1.81 2.93 -3.72
C PHE A 39 -1.39 3.07 -5.18
N THR A 40 -0.65 4.12 -5.48
CA THR A 40 -0.11 4.36 -6.82
C THR A 40 1.24 5.08 -6.73
N TRP A 41 1.96 5.07 -7.85
CA TRP A 41 3.23 5.78 -7.95
C TRP A 41 3.01 7.29 -7.88
N ASP A 42 3.77 7.96 -7.02
CA ASP A 42 3.77 9.41 -6.90
C ASP A 42 5.12 9.93 -7.42
N SER A 43 5.09 10.62 -8.55
CA SER A 43 6.30 11.11 -9.20
C SER A 43 6.96 12.27 -8.46
N GLU A 44 6.23 12.96 -7.59
CA GLU A 44 6.80 14.07 -6.82
C GLU A 44 7.76 13.59 -5.74
N VAL A 45 7.43 12.46 -5.11
CA VAL A 45 8.27 11.89 -4.05
C VAL A 45 8.99 10.63 -4.46
N HIS A 46 8.77 10.16 -5.70
CA HIS A 46 9.38 8.94 -6.26
C HIS A 46 9.11 7.70 -5.40
N GLU A 47 7.89 7.57 -4.92
CA GLU A 47 7.45 6.45 -4.10
C GLU A 47 6.02 6.07 -4.45
N ILE A 48 5.64 4.84 -4.08
CA ILE A 48 4.26 4.42 -4.15
C ILE A 48 3.58 4.89 -2.88
N ARG A 49 2.50 5.64 -3.01
CA ARG A 49 1.80 6.26 -1.89
C ARG A 49 0.31 5.98 -1.99
N ALA A 50 -0.34 6.00 -0.83
CA ALA A 50 -1.80 5.94 -0.77
C ALA A 50 -2.40 7.25 -1.26
N ILE A 51 -3.44 7.14 -2.09
CA ILE A 51 -4.08 8.31 -2.70
C ILE A 51 -5.52 8.52 -2.27
N ASP A 52 -6.12 7.57 -1.55
CA ASP A 52 -7.49 7.73 -1.06
C ASP A 52 -7.50 8.52 0.26
N ASP A 53 -8.59 9.25 0.48
CA ASP A 53 -8.72 10.12 1.66
C ASP A 53 -8.64 9.36 2.98
N GLU A 54 -9.13 8.13 2.99
CA GLU A 54 -9.13 7.30 4.19
C GLU A 54 -7.74 6.77 4.57
N ALA A 55 -6.80 6.81 3.64
CA ALA A 55 -5.44 6.35 3.91
C ALA A 55 -4.72 7.23 4.93
N SER A 56 -5.21 8.45 5.16
CA SER A 56 -4.62 9.34 6.16
C SER A 56 -4.70 8.79 7.57
N VAL A 57 -5.55 7.80 7.83
CA VAL A 57 -5.68 7.16 9.14
C VAL A 57 -4.68 6.00 9.33
N LEU A 58 -3.94 5.63 8.29
CA LEU A 58 -2.94 4.59 8.41
C LEU A 58 -1.74 5.07 9.22
N PRO A 59 -1.18 4.22 10.10
CA PRO A 59 0.09 4.57 10.75
C PRO A 59 1.17 4.84 9.69
N VAL A 60 1.96 5.88 9.90
CA VAL A 60 3.00 6.30 8.94
C VAL A 60 3.98 5.16 8.65
N GLY A 61 4.44 4.47 9.68
CA GLY A 61 5.36 3.36 9.50
C GLY A 61 4.77 2.23 8.68
N LEU A 62 3.47 1.97 8.81
CA LEU A 62 2.79 0.93 8.04
C LEU A 62 2.70 1.33 6.56
N GLU A 63 2.34 2.57 6.27
CA GLU A 63 2.28 3.06 4.88
C GLU A 63 3.65 2.94 4.21
N GLU A 64 4.71 3.29 4.91
CA GLU A 64 6.07 3.18 4.38
C GLU A 64 6.47 1.73 4.08
N GLU A 65 6.14 0.80 4.96
CA GLU A 65 6.44 -0.61 4.73
C GLU A 65 5.66 -1.17 3.54
N ILE A 66 4.38 -0.81 3.42
CA ILE A 66 3.56 -1.20 2.28
C ILE A 66 4.15 -0.64 0.99
N SER A 67 4.50 0.63 0.99
CA SER A 67 5.11 1.28 -0.17
C SER A 67 6.39 0.55 -0.61
N ARG A 68 7.22 0.19 0.33
CA ARG A 68 8.47 -0.54 0.04
C ARG A 68 8.20 -1.89 -0.61
N GLU A 69 7.24 -2.65 -0.09
CA GLU A 69 6.87 -3.94 -0.66
C GLU A 69 6.30 -3.79 -2.07
N LEU A 70 5.46 -2.79 -2.30
CA LEU A 70 4.86 -2.57 -3.62
C LEU A 70 5.92 -2.15 -4.63
N GLN A 71 6.89 -1.35 -4.23
CA GLN A 71 7.99 -0.95 -5.12
C GLN A 71 8.84 -2.15 -5.52
N ALA A 72 9.03 -3.12 -4.63
CA ALA A 72 9.73 -4.34 -4.95
C ALA A 72 8.98 -5.19 -5.99
N LEU A 73 7.64 -5.11 -6.02
CA LEU A 73 6.84 -5.85 -7.00
C LEU A 73 6.94 -5.26 -8.41
N VAL A 74 7.05 -3.94 -8.52
CA VAL A 74 7.05 -3.26 -9.84
C VAL A 74 8.45 -2.86 -10.29
N GLY A 75 9.39 -2.89 -9.37
CA GLY A 75 10.77 -2.52 -9.63
C GLY A 75 11.57 -3.64 -10.15
#